data_f49f1d535934b1c6b267f9938704ccd6
#
_entry.id   f49f1d535934b1c6b267f9938704ccd6
#
_cell.length_a   1.000
_cell.length_b   1.000
_cell.length_c   1.000
_cell.angle_alpha   90.00
_cell.angle_beta   90.00
_cell.angle_gamma   90.00
#
_symmetry.space_group_name_H-M   'P 1'
#
loop_
_entity.id
_entity.type
_entity.pdbx_description
1 polymer ?
#
loop_
_entity_poly.entity_id
_entity_poly.type
_entity_poly.pdbx_seq_one_letter_code
_entity_poly.pdbx_strand_id
1 'polypeptide(L)'
;MTGASGCVGQYISRWLLEHSDAELLLWLRDPAKLTAVPADHPRIRLLVGDLRYTDRFAQELASVNRVIHTATAWGDPERAEQVNVVAVKRMLALLEPSKLKQVIYLSLIHI
;
A
#
# COMPACT_ATOMS: atom_id res chain seq x y z
N MET A 1 -1.97 0.50 2.92
CA MET A 1 -1.88 -0.61 1.93
C MET A 1 -1.28 -0.09 0.65
N THR A 2 -0.29 -0.74 0.12
CA THR A 2 0.24 -0.47 -1.21
C THR A 2 -0.51 -1.29 -2.26
N GLY A 3 -0.42 -0.88 -3.52
CA GLY A 3 -1.14 -1.58 -4.60
C GLY A 3 -2.64 -1.50 -4.49
N ALA A 4 -3.15 -0.45 -3.87
CA ALA A 4 -4.57 -0.32 -3.53
C ALA A 4 -5.50 -0.29 -4.75
N SER A 5 -5.03 0.16 -5.90
CA SER A 5 -5.82 0.19 -7.13
C SER A 5 -5.77 -1.11 -7.93
N GLY A 6 -4.93 -2.05 -7.53
CA GLY A 6 -4.87 -3.37 -8.16
C GLY A 6 -6.07 -4.25 -7.75
N CYS A 7 -6.25 -5.36 -8.47
CA CYS A 7 -7.38 -6.26 -8.23
C CYS A 7 -7.43 -6.78 -6.79
N VAL A 8 -6.31 -7.31 -6.29
CA VAL A 8 -6.23 -7.85 -4.93
C VAL A 8 -6.36 -6.74 -3.89
N GLY A 9 -5.68 -5.60 -4.11
CA GLY A 9 -5.71 -4.47 -3.19
C GLY A 9 -7.12 -3.89 -3.03
N GLN A 10 -7.86 -3.76 -4.11
CA GLN A 10 -9.24 -3.27 -4.06
C GLN A 10 -10.18 -4.24 -3.33
N TYR A 11 -10.01 -5.54 -3.57
CA TYR A 11 -10.80 -6.56 -2.88
C TYR A 11 -10.55 -6.50 -1.37
N ILE A 12 -9.29 -6.43 -0.95
CA ILE A 12 -8.93 -6.37 0.47
C ILE A 12 -9.47 -5.08 1.11
N SER A 13 -9.33 -3.95 0.43
CA SER A 13 -9.83 -2.66 0.92
C SER A 13 -11.34 -2.71 1.18
N ARG A 14 -12.08 -3.23 0.22
CA ARG A 14 -13.53 -3.41 0.36
C ARG A 14 -13.89 -4.33 1.51
N TRP A 15 -13.19 -5.46 1.63
CA TRP A 15 -13.43 -6.42 2.71
C TRP A 15 -13.20 -5.78 4.08
N LEU A 16 -12.11 -5.01 4.22
CA LEU A 16 -11.78 -4.34 5.48
C LEU A 16 -12.81 -3.28 5.86
N LEU A 17 -13.33 -2.53 4.89
CA LEU A 17 -14.39 -1.56 5.16
C LEU A 17 -15.69 -2.23 5.64
N GLU A 18 -16.00 -3.39 5.09
CA GLU A 18 -17.24 -4.11 5.41
C GLU A 18 -17.15 -4.92 6.71
N HIS A 19 -15.94 -5.39 7.09
CA HIS A 19 -15.77 -6.36 8.17
C HIS A 19 -14.88 -5.89 9.31
N SER A 20 -14.39 -4.64 9.28
CA SER A 20 -13.55 -4.11 10.36
C SER A 20 -13.76 -2.62 10.56
N ASP A 21 -13.20 -2.08 11.64
CA ASP A 21 -13.21 -0.64 11.95
C ASP A 21 -11.93 0.04 11.51
N ALA A 22 -11.08 -0.63 10.74
CA ALA A 22 -9.78 -0.12 10.38
C ALA A 22 -9.85 1.18 9.58
N GLU A 23 -8.94 2.09 9.87
CA GLU A 23 -8.66 3.24 9.04
C GLU A 23 -7.65 2.81 7.97
N LEU A 24 -7.94 3.13 6.72
CA LEU A 24 -7.16 2.67 5.58
C LEU A 24 -6.36 3.82 4.98
N LEU A 25 -5.05 3.68 4.96
CA LEU A 25 -4.18 4.49 4.12
C LEU A 25 -3.95 3.71 2.83
N LEU A 26 -4.51 4.17 1.74
CA LEU A 26 -4.44 3.49 0.44
C LEU A 26 -3.43 4.21 -0.44
N TRP A 27 -2.32 3.54 -0.72
CA TRP A 27 -1.25 4.10 -1.54
C TRP A 27 -1.42 3.64 -2.98
N LEU A 28 -1.59 4.60 -3.88
CA LEU A 28 -1.83 4.35 -5.29
C LEU A 28 -1.31 5.52 -6.14
N ARG A 29 -1.07 5.27 -7.42
CA ARG A 29 -0.59 6.30 -8.33
C ARG A 29 -1.72 7.11 -8.98
N ASP A 30 -2.81 6.46 -9.32
CA ASP A 30 -3.94 7.07 -10.02
C ASP A 30 -5.26 6.80 -9.27
N PRO A 31 -5.80 7.81 -8.57
CA PRO A 31 -7.04 7.65 -7.82
C PRO A 31 -8.25 7.25 -8.67
N ALA A 32 -8.24 7.57 -9.96
CA ALA A 32 -9.33 7.22 -10.87
C ALA A 32 -9.46 5.70 -11.07
N LYS A 33 -8.42 4.93 -10.78
CA LYS A 33 -8.44 3.47 -10.87
C LYS A 33 -9.03 2.80 -9.63
N LEU A 34 -9.27 3.55 -8.56
CA LEU A 34 -9.89 3.02 -7.35
C LEU A 34 -11.41 3.01 -7.55
N THR A 35 -11.99 1.84 -7.81
CA THR A 35 -13.40 1.70 -8.16
C THR A 35 -14.20 0.85 -7.17
N ALA A 36 -13.55 -0.01 -6.40
CA ALA A 36 -14.23 -0.94 -5.51
C ALA A 36 -14.69 -0.33 -4.19
N VAL A 37 -14.10 0.81 -3.81
CA VAL A 37 -14.44 1.54 -2.58
C VAL A 37 -14.56 3.03 -2.86
N PRO A 38 -15.40 3.76 -2.11
CA PRO A 38 -15.51 5.21 -2.29
C PRO A 38 -14.28 5.92 -1.72
N ALA A 39 -13.62 6.73 -2.56
CA ALA A 39 -12.41 7.44 -2.17
C ALA A 39 -12.65 8.48 -1.06
N ASP A 40 -13.88 8.95 -0.93
CA ASP A 40 -14.29 9.94 0.08
C ASP A 40 -14.81 9.33 1.38
N HIS A 41 -14.66 8.01 1.55
CA HIS A 41 -15.10 7.33 2.77
C HIS A 41 -14.34 7.88 3.98
N PRO A 42 -15.02 8.11 5.13
CA PRO A 42 -14.38 8.70 6.33
C PRO A 42 -13.17 7.93 6.86
N ARG A 43 -13.13 6.62 6.66
CA ARG A 43 -12.02 5.77 7.10
C ARG A 43 -10.95 5.56 6.02
N ILE A 44 -11.08 6.21 4.86
CA ILE A 44 -10.10 6.10 3.78
C ILE A 44 -9.33 7.42 3.66
N ARG A 45 -8.01 7.31 3.59
CA ARG A 45 -7.12 8.40 3.21
C ARG A 45 -6.22 7.90 2.08
N LEU A 46 -6.17 8.66 0.99
CA LEU A 46 -5.35 8.29 -0.17
C LEU A 46 -3.96 8.90 -0.04
N LEU A 47 -2.94 8.08 -0.27
CA LEU A 47 -1.57 8.52 -0.48
C LEU A 47 -1.28 8.39 -1.97
N VAL A 48 -1.35 9.51 -2.68
CA VAL A 48 -1.22 9.52 -4.14
C VAL A 48 0.23 9.79 -4.51
N GLY A 49 0.87 8.82 -5.13
CA GLY A 49 2.25 8.94 -5.55
C GLY A 49 2.86 7.61 -5.94
N ASP A 50 4.05 7.69 -6.56
CA ASP A 50 4.81 6.51 -6.93
C ASP A 50 5.50 5.91 -5.70
N LEU A 51 5.46 4.59 -5.57
CA LEU A 51 6.07 3.88 -4.46
C LEU A 51 7.58 4.11 -4.35
N ARG A 52 8.24 4.47 -5.45
CA ARG A 52 9.66 4.80 -5.46
C ARG A 52 10.01 6.06 -4.66
N TYR A 53 9.03 6.91 -4.37
CA TYR A 53 9.20 8.16 -3.63
C TYR A 53 8.58 8.08 -2.24
N THR A 54 8.96 7.05 -1.49
CA THR A 54 8.39 6.72 -0.17
C THR A 54 8.57 7.85 0.85
N ASP A 55 9.65 8.61 0.76
CA ASP A 55 9.96 9.66 1.74
C ASP A 55 8.89 10.76 1.80
N ARG A 56 8.11 10.94 0.73
CA ARG A 56 7.01 11.90 0.69
C ARG A 56 5.92 11.60 1.71
N PHE A 57 5.84 10.34 2.15
CA PHE A 57 4.79 9.89 3.08
C PHE A 57 5.37 9.42 4.41
N ALA A 58 6.56 9.90 4.77
CA ALA A 58 7.24 9.49 5.99
C ALA A 58 6.40 9.70 7.24
N GLN A 59 5.69 10.82 7.32
CA GLN A 59 4.85 11.16 8.46
C GLN A 59 3.67 10.20 8.57
N GLU A 60 3.01 9.91 7.46
CA GLU A 60 1.88 8.99 7.43
C GLU A 60 2.32 7.57 7.76
N LEU A 61 3.47 7.13 7.21
CA LEU A 61 4.01 5.80 7.47
C LEU A 61 4.36 5.60 8.94
N ALA A 62 4.84 6.62 9.62
CA ALA A 62 5.17 6.53 11.04
C ALA A 62 3.95 6.28 11.93
N SER A 63 2.74 6.57 11.44
CA SER A 63 1.49 6.36 12.19
C SER A 63 0.87 4.98 11.98
N VAL A 64 1.37 4.20 11.04
CA VAL A 64 0.79 2.92 10.63
C VAL A 64 1.09 1.82 11.63
N ASN A 65 0.10 0.98 11.96
CA ASN A 65 0.30 -0.17 12.82
C ASN A 65 0.23 -1.51 12.08
N ARG A 66 -0.33 -1.55 10.88
CA ARG A 66 -0.34 -2.75 10.01
C ARG A 66 -0.10 -2.34 8.57
N VAL A 67 0.70 -3.14 7.88
CA VAL A 67 1.03 -2.94 6.47
C VAL A 67 0.56 -4.13 5.66
N ILE A 68 -0.13 -3.86 4.56
CA ILE A 68 -0.45 -4.86 3.55
C ILE A 68 0.18 -4.38 2.26
N HIS A 69 1.18 -5.09 1.79
CA HIS A 69 1.93 -4.74 0.59
C HIS A 69 1.55 -5.67 -0.56
N THR A 70 0.86 -5.13 -1.55
CA THR A 70 0.44 -5.88 -2.74
C THR A 70 1.02 -5.30 -4.03
N ALA A 71 1.70 -4.17 -3.96
CA ALA A 71 2.26 -3.52 -5.14
C ALA A 71 3.42 -4.33 -5.71
N THR A 72 3.35 -4.64 -7.00
CA THR A 72 4.41 -5.30 -7.73
C THR A 72 4.59 -4.64 -9.09
N ALA A 73 5.81 -4.72 -9.61
CA ALA A 73 6.10 -4.26 -10.96
C ALA A 73 6.68 -5.43 -11.78
N TRP A 74 6.28 -5.49 -13.02
CA TRP A 74 6.63 -6.56 -13.95
C TRP A 74 7.23 -5.98 -15.22
N GLY A 75 8.00 -6.78 -15.93
CA GLY A 75 8.54 -6.47 -17.24
C GLY A 75 9.94 -5.89 -17.19
N ASP A 76 10.06 -4.58 -16.97
CA ASP A 76 11.37 -3.91 -16.88
C ASP A 76 12.10 -4.34 -15.60
N PRO A 77 13.27 -5.05 -15.70
CA PRO A 77 13.99 -5.51 -14.51
C PRO A 77 14.42 -4.39 -13.56
N GLU A 78 14.84 -3.25 -14.09
CA GLU A 78 15.27 -2.12 -13.27
C GLU A 78 14.10 -1.55 -12.47
N ARG A 79 12.98 -1.34 -13.12
CA ARG A 79 11.77 -0.86 -12.45
C ARG A 79 11.25 -1.86 -11.42
N ALA A 80 11.28 -3.16 -11.76
CA ALA A 80 10.86 -4.21 -10.87
C ALA A 80 11.70 -4.21 -9.59
N GLU A 81 13.03 -4.05 -9.70
CA GLU A 81 13.90 -3.95 -8.54
C GLU A 81 13.60 -2.69 -7.72
N GLN A 82 13.40 -1.53 -8.36
CA GLN A 82 13.08 -0.28 -7.67
C GLN A 82 11.77 -0.37 -6.89
N VAL A 83 10.76 -1.02 -7.43
CA VAL A 83 9.45 -1.14 -6.78
C VAL A 83 9.42 -2.29 -5.78
N ASN A 84 9.89 -3.47 -6.19
CA ASN A 84 9.73 -4.69 -5.40
C ASN A 84 10.76 -4.84 -4.28
N VAL A 85 11.90 -4.19 -4.37
CA VAL A 85 12.99 -4.32 -3.39
C VAL A 85 13.31 -2.99 -2.74
N VAL A 86 13.77 -2.00 -3.51
CA VAL A 86 14.28 -0.74 -2.95
C VAL A 86 13.17 0.04 -2.24
N ALA A 87 12.02 0.19 -2.87
CA ALA A 87 10.89 0.92 -2.29
C ALA A 87 10.37 0.26 -1.03
N VAL A 88 10.30 -1.08 -1.01
CA VAL A 88 9.86 -1.83 0.18
C VAL A 88 10.83 -1.62 1.35
N LYS A 89 12.12 -1.68 1.10
CA LYS A 89 13.13 -1.42 2.15
C LYS A 89 12.99 -0.02 2.73
N ARG A 90 12.79 0.99 1.88
CA ARG A 90 12.58 2.37 2.33
C ARG A 90 11.30 2.52 3.14
N MET A 91 10.22 1.91 2.66
CA MET A 91 8.94 1.93 3.37
C MET A 91 9.08 1.32 4.77
N LEU A 92 9.71 0.16 4.88
CA LEU A 92 9.91 -0.49 6.16
C LEU A 92 10.77 0.34 7.11
N ALA A 93 11.77 1.06 6.57
CA ALA A 93 12.62 1.93 7.37
C ALA A 93 11.88 3.15 7.94
N LEU A 94 10.80 3.58 7.31
CA LEU A 94 10.00 4.73 7.74
C LEU A 94 8.90 4.35 8.73
N LEU A 95 8.64 3.07 8.94
CA LEU A 95 7.66 2.60 9.92
C LEU A 95 8.20 2.78 11.34
N GLU A 96 7.30 3.12 12.28
CA GLU A 96 7.66 3.25 13.69
C GLU A 96 7.55 1.90 14.38
N PRO A 97 8.66 1.28 14.82
CA PRO A 97 8.63 -0.06 15.43
C PRO A 97 7.71 -0.17 16.65
N SER A 98 7.59 0.90 17.44
CA SER A 98 6.73 0.89 18.63
C SER A 98 5.24 0.85 18.31
N LYS A 99 4.85 1.25 17.09
CA LYS A 99 3.46 1.27 16.63
C LYS A 99 3.12 0.10 15.72
N LEU A 100 4.11 -0.46 15.06
CA LEU A 100 3.92 -1.50 14.05
C LEU A 100 3.60 -2.83 14.71
N LYS A 101 2.48 -3.44 14.33
CA LYS A 101 2.02 -4.74 14.84
C LYS A 101 2.19 -5.87 13.84
N GLN A 102 2.07 -5.59 12.53
CA GLN A 102 2.06 -6.63 11.52
C GLN A 102 2.41 -6.08 10.14
N VAL A 103 3.17 -6.86 9.39
CA VAL A 103 3.42 -6.62 7.96
C VAL A 103 3.00 -7.86 7.18
N ILE A 104 2.12 -7.69 6.22
CA ILE A 104 1.70 -8.74 5.29
C ILE A 104 2.24 -8.40 3.92
N TYR A 105 3.05 -9.29 3.37
CA TYR A 105 3.63 -9.16 2.03
C TYR A 105 3.01 -10.21 1.13
N LEU A 106 2.25 -9.75 0.12
CA LEU A 106 1.66 -10.64 -0.87
C LEU A 106 2.54 -10.65 -2.10
N SER A 107 3.05 -11.82 -2.41
CA SER A 107 3.90 -12.05 -3.58
C SER A 107 3.18 -12.97 -4.55
N LEU A 108 3.25 -12.62 -5.84
CA LEU A 108 2.77 -13.51 -6.90
C LEU A 108 3.95 -14.36 -7.36
N ILE A 109 3.75 -15.68 -7.31
CA ILE A 109 4.73 -16.64 -7.81
C ILE A 109 4.27 -17.04 -9.20
N HIS A 110 5.10 -16.77 -10.21
CA HIS A 110 4.91 -17.33 -11.53
C HIS A 110 5.41 -18.76 -11.54
N ILE A 111 4.50 -19.65 -11.81
CA ILE A 111 4.83 -21.05 -12.05
C ILE A 111 4.82 -21.28 -13.56
#